data_be16259cf38846f9863c2dcd529a92b8
#
_entry.id   be16259cf38846f9863c2dcd529a92b8
#
_cell.length_a   1.000
_cell.length_b   1.000
_cell.length_c   1.000
_cell.angle_alpha   90.00
_cell.angle_beta   90.00
_cell.angle_gamma   90.00
#
_symmetry.space_group_name_H-M   'P 1'
#
loop_
_entity.id
_entity.type
_entity.pdbx_description
1 polymer ?
#
loop_
_entity_poly.entity_id
_entity_poly.type
_entity_poly.pdbx_seq_one_letter_code
_entity_poly.pdbx_strand_id
1 'polypeptide(L)'
;MKNHFSWQPGRKGQIFFWGITLGILLNGCIVADSPFNGLPPGYWRGTLKLVNIPVTPNPKGQPLPDKTNMEFEEVTEGELPFLFEVKYSSPDSFYLEIINGQERIPLKDIEFGRNTRTGKDTFLIRFPVFQSFLRGEFSENVLEGEWVDETRENYRVPFLARHGRRHRFTTLLKKPAMDISGKWETTFETDTDHPYKAIGEFAQKGNQLFGTFLTETGDYRFLEGTVQGNKVYLSAFDGAHAFLFEAKIQPDSTLLGGFRSGTHYQCAWEAKRNPTFQLRDPHALTGMKTGFSELSFRFKNGSGEEITLENPRYAKKVKVVQIMGTWCPNCRDETEFLVNYLRNNPNPNLEIIGLAFERHKEEDKIWHALENYKNQMMVPYEILHAGGARHDDASKALPMLTEVTAFPTLILIDPKNRVRKIHTGFAGPATSGYQEFKKDFESSVQQLLNEKNVQ
;
A
#
# COMPACT_ATOMS: atom_id res chain seq x y z
N MET A 1 -17.52 59.95 -78.54
CA MET A 1 -18.33 59.75 -79.77
C MET A 1 -19.41 58.73 -79.46
N LYS A 2 -20.63 59.22 -79.49
CA LYS A 2 -21.85 58.59 -80.06
C LYS A 2 -22.27 57.28 -79.35
N ASN A 3 -23.34 57.34 -78.62
CA ASN A 3 -24.78 57.35 -78.88
C ASN A 3 -25.42 55.98 -78.61
N HIS A 4 -26.35 56.00 -77.71
CA HIS A 4 -27.85 55.88 -77.85
C HIS A 4 -28.33 54.40 -78.06
N PHE A 5 -29.33 53.88 -77.53
CA PHE A 5 -30.70 54.19 -77.11
C PHE A 5 -31.29 53.00 -76.31
N SER A 6 -31.86 53.22 -75.24
CA SER A 6 -33.24 52.94 -74.68
C SER A 6 -34.09 51.89 -75.33
N TRP A 7 -34.72 51.02 -74.55
CA TRP A 7 -36.18 50.91 -74.36
C TRP A 7 -36.55 49.87 -73.31
N GLN A 8 -37.37 50.23 -72.30
CA GLN A 8 -38.29 49.36 -71.53
C GLN A 8 -39.60 49.21 -72.33
N PRO A 9 -40.61 48.38 -72.04
CA PRO A 9 -41.04 47.81 -70.75
C PRO A 9 -41.64 46.40 -70.86
N GLY A 10 -42.06 45.84 -69.66
CA GLY A 10 -42.95 44.74 -69.66
C GLY A 10 -43.10 44.05 -68.31
N ARG A 11 -44.05 44.54 -67.48
CA ARG A 11 -44.57 43.88 -66.31
C ARG A 11 -45.19 42.52 -66.63
N LYS A 12 -44.78 41.48 -65.89
CA LYS A 12 -45.73 40.40 -65.46
C LYS A 12 -45.23 39.83 -64.14
N GLY A 13 -46.14 39.77 -63.14
CA GLY A 13 -45.92 39.33 -61.82
C GLY A 13 -45.56 37.85 -61.70
N GLN A 14 -44.71 37.54 -60.79
CA GLN A 14 -44.54 36.20 -60.29
C GLN A 14 -44.52 36.20 -58.77
N ILE A 15 -45.33 35.32 -58.27
CA ILE A 15 -45.64 35.00 -56.88
C ILE A 15 -44.38 34.55 -56.19
N PHE A 16 -44.02 35.21 -55.05
CA PHE A 16 -43.01 34.77 -54.15
C PHE A 16 -43.54 33.64 -53.28
N PHE A 17 -43.07 32.41 -53.55
CA PHE A 17 -43.18 31.30 -52.58
C PHE A 17 -42.06 31.42 -51.55
N TRP A 18 -42.39 31.81 -50.34
CA TRP A 18 -41.52 31.67 -49.16
C TRP A 18 -41.48 30.21 -48.77
N GLY A 19 -40.44 29.47 -49.19
CA GLY A 19 -40.10 28.19 -48.63
C GLY A 19 -39.41 28.38 -47.30
N ILE A 20 -40.14 28.16 -46.19
CA ILE A 20 -39.58 28.03 -44.86
C ILE A 20 -38.83 26.72 -44.83
N THR A 21 -37.53 26.74 -45.00
CA THR A 21 -36.67 25.57 -44.72
C THR A 21 -36.49 25.52 -43.19
N LEU A 22 -37.33 24.69 -42.52
CA LEU A 22 -37.17 24.32 -41.13
C LEU A 22 -35.93 23.42 -41.02
N GLY A 23 -34.80 24.02 -40.70
CA GLY A 23 -33.58 23.29 -40.37
C GLY A 23 -33.79 22.57 -39.01
N ILE A 24 -34.10 21.28 -39.04
CA ILE A 24 -34.08 20.41 -37.87
C ILE A 24 -32.57 20.27 -37.51
N LEU A 25 -32.11 21.07 -36.57
CA LEU A 25 -30.87 20.79 -35.83
C LEU A 25 -31.10 19.52 -35.02
N LEU A 26 -30.79 18.39 -35.62
CA LEU A 26 -30.53 17.17 -34.88
C LEU A 26 -29.28 17.41 -34.05
N ASN A 27 -29.47 17.87 -32.81
CA ASN A 27 -28.48 17.72 -31.77
C ASN A 27 -28.34 16.23 -31.48
N GLY A 28 -27.67 15.50 -32.37
CA GLY A 28 -27.16 14.20 -32.07
C GLY A 28 -26.16 14.40 -30.93
N CYS A 29 -26.47 13.96 -29.72
CA CYS A 29 -25.46 13.64 -28.74
C CYS A 29 -24.48 12.70 -29.44
N ILE A 30 -23.34 13.20 -29.86
CA ILE A 30 -22.21 12.35 -30.20
C ILE A 30 -21.82 11.74 -28.86
N VAL A 31 -22.36 10.57 -28.56
CA VAL A 31 -21.79 9.67 -27.56
C VAL A 31 -20.47 9.27 -28.19
N ALA A 32 -19.40 9.96 -27.78
CA ALA A 32 -18.06 9.50 -28.12
C ALA A 32 -17.92 8.14 -27.41
N ASP A 33 -18.11 7.06 -28.15
CA ASP A 33 -17.80 5.73 -27.66
C ASP A 33 -16.33 5.78 -27.21
N SER A 34 -16.13 5.57 -25.91
CA SER A 34 -14.78 5.43 -25.39
C SER A 34 -14.13 4.25 -26.12
N PRO A 35 -12.94 4.41 -26.71
CA PRO A 35 -12.26 3.30 -27.37
C PRO A 35 -11.82 2.22 -26.38
N PHE A 36 -12.11 2.37 -25.08
CA PHE A 36 -11.70 1.50 -23.99
C PHE A 36 -12.91 0.83 -23.33
N ASN A 37 -12.84 -0.48 -23.20
CA ASN A 37 -13.83 -1.29 -22.51
C ASN A 37 -13.47 -1.41 -21.02
N GLY A 38 -13.84 -0.41 -20.21
CA GLY A 38 -13.57 -0.43 -18.77
C GLY A 38 -13.47 0.96 -18.16
N LEU A 39 -12.60 1.10 -17.17
CA LEU A 39 -12.39 2.39 -16.50
C LEU A 39 -11.66 3.38 -17.42
N PRO A 40 -12.02 4.67 -17.40
CA PRO A 40 -11.27 5.71 -18.11
C PRO A 40 -9.80 5.69 -17.76
N PRO A 41 -8.88 5.74 -18.77
CA PRO A 41 -7.44 5.74 -18.53
C PRO A 41 -6.97 7.02 -17.84
N GLY A 42 -5.85 6.92 -17.12
CA GLY A 42 -5.21 8.04 -16.44
C GLY A 42 -5.43 8.05 -14.94
N TYR A 43 -5.24 9.22 -14.33
CA TYR A 43 -5.21 9.35 -12.87
C TYR A 43 -6.59 9.36 -12.25
N TRP A 44 -6.67 8.67 -11.11
CA TRP A 44 -7.81 8.62 -10.22
C TRP A 44 -7.38 8.99 -8.80
N ARG A 45 -8.22 9.72 -8.09
CA ARG A 45 -8.08 9.95 -6.65
C ARG A 45 -9.08 9.08 -5.90
N GLY A 46 -8.57 8.11 -5.17
CA GLY A 46 -9.32 7.29 -4.23
C GLY A 46 -9.30 7.92 -2.83
N THR A 47 -10.36 7.68 -2.07
CA THR A 47 -10.47 8.03 -0.65
C THR A 47 -11.07 6.87 0.13
N LEU A 48 -10.51 6.60 1.32
CA LEU A 48 -11.06 5.69 2.32
C LEU A 48 -11.54 6.48 3.52
N LYS A 49 -12.75 6.22 4.00
CA LYS A 49 -13.28 6.87 5.21
C LYS A 49 -12.90 6.07 6.44
N LEU A 50 -11.88 6.55 7.17
CA LEU A 50 -11.38 5.88 8.37
C LEU A 50 -12.13 6.26 9.66
N VAL A 51 -13.01 7.24 9.59
CA VAL A 51 -13.86 7.68 10.69
C VAL A 51 -15.32 7.48 10.31
N ASN A 52 -16.07 6.78 11.16
CA ASN A 52 -17.52 6.78 11.07
C ASN A 52 -18.02 8.13 11.60
N ILE A 53 -18.08 9.14 10.75
CA ILE A 53 -18.85 10.35 11.05
C ILE A 53 -20.31 9.91 10.97
N PRO A 54 -21.10 9.98 12.06
CA PRO A 54 -22.54 9.80 11.95
C PRO A 54 -23.02 10.79 10.89
N VAL A 55 -23.60 10.29 9.80
CA VAL A 55 -24.32 11.15 8.86
C VAL A 55 -25.49 11.70 9.66
N THR A 56 -25.33 12.92 10.20
CA THR A 56 -26.46 13.65 10.74
C THR A 56 -27.47 13.75 9.60
N PRO A 57 -28.70 13.22 9.78
CA PRO A 57 -29.71 13.32 8.73
C PRO A 57 -29.81 14.79 8.33
N ASN A 58 -29.63 15.06 7.04
CA ASN A 58 -29.78 16.42 6.53
C ASN A 58 -31.14 16.95 6.95
N PRO A 59 -31.26 18.08 7.65
CA PRO A 59 -32.55 18.63 8.02
C PRO A 59 -33.40 18.75 6.77
N LYS A 60 -34.62 18.22 6.82
CA LYS A 60 -35.57 18.22 5.70
C LYS A 60 -35.58 19.58 5.02
N GLY A 61 -35.12 19.66 3.78
CA GLY A 61 -35.27 20.85 2.94
C GLY A 61 -34.02 21.56 2.49
N GLN A 62 -32.82 21.14 2.91
CA GLN A 62 -31.58 21.65 2.27
C GLN A 62 -31.19 20.76 1.08
N PRO A 63 -30.90 21.36 -0.09
CA PRO A 63 -30.34 20.58 -1.20
C PRO A 63 -29.04 19.91 -0.73
N LEU A 64 -28.85 18.64 -1.11
CA LEU A 64 -27.55 18.00 -0.96
C LEU A 64 -26.53 18.87 -1.70
N PRO A 65 -25.33 19.12 -1.13
CA PRO A 65 -24.28 19.81 -1.85
C PRO A 65 -24.07 19.12 -3.19
N ASP A 66 -24.09 19.90 -4.26
CA ASP A 66 -23.83 19.38 -5.60
C ASP A 66 -22.43 18.77 -5.61
N LYS A 67 -22.39 17.43 -5.67
CA LYS A 67 -21.14 16.65 -5.64
C LYS A 67 -20.22 16.96 -6.85
N THR A 68 -20.73 17.69 -7.84
CA THR A 68 -20.02 17.98 -9.09
C THR A 68 -19.25 19.32 -9.07
N ASN A 69 -19.51 20.22 -8.11
CA ASN A 69 -19.00 21.60 -8.13
C ASN A 69 -18.05 21.96 -6.99
N MET A 70 -17.37 21.02 -6.35
CA MET A 70 -16.31 21.37 -5.40
C MET A 70 -14.99 21.64 -6.16
N GLU A 71 -14.80 22.88 -6.60
CA GLU A 71 -13.53 23.36 -7.18
C GLU A 71 -12.39 23.39 -6.14
N PHE A 72 -12.73 23.36 -4.85
CA PHE A 72 -11.77 23.42 -3.75
C PHE A 72 -12.07 22.32 -2.74
N GLU A 73 -11.29 21.25 -2.80
CA GLU A 73 -11.36 20.20 -1.80
C GLU A 73 -10.49 20.59 -0.60
N GLU A 74 -11.12 20.86 0.55
CA GLU A 74 -10.43 20.90 1.82
C GLU A 74 -10.12 19.48 2.30
N VAL A 75 -9.04 19.33 3.09
CA VAL A 75 -8.73 18.05 3.72
C VAL A 75 -9.79 17.71 4.74
N THR A 76 -10.47 16.58 4.54
CA THR A 76 -11.46 16.07 5.50
C THR A 76 -10.74 15.19 6.53
N GLU A 77 -10.95 15.47 7.81
CA GLU A 77 -10.37 14.69 8.91
C GLU A 77 -10.79 13.21 8.81
N GLY A 78 -9.82 12.30 8.96
CA GLY A 78 -10.05 10.87 8.91
C GLY A 78 -10.40 10.33 7.51
N GLU A 79 -10.27 11.13 6.46
CA GLU A 79 -10.33 10.68 5.08
C GLU A 79 -8.92 10.44 4.55
N LEU A 80 -8.63 9.19 4.20
CA LEU A 80 -7.34 8.79 3.64
C LEU A 80 -7.39 8.88 2.11
N PRO A 81 -6.73 9.88 1.50
CA PRO A 81 -6.62 9.95 0.05
C PRO A 81 -5.45 9.10 -0.44
N PHE A 82 -5.62 8.49 -1.62
CA PHE A 82 -4.55 7.85 -2.37
C PHE A 82 -4.76 8.04 -3.87
N LEU A 83 -3.70 7.89 -4.64
CA LEU A 83 -3.75 8.00 -6.09
C LEU A 83 -3.54 6.63 -6.72
N PHE A 84 -4.22 6.41 -7.84
CA PHE A 84 -3.92 5.31 -8.74
C PHE A 84 -4.05 5.75 -10.19
N GLU A 85 -3.43 5.02 -11.09
CA GLU A 85 -3.48 5.26 -12.52
C GLU A 85 -4.04 4.03 -13.22
N VAL A 86 -5.01 4.24 -14.12
CA VAL A 86 -5.54 3.20 -15.01
C VAL A 86 -4.72 3.21 -16.28
N LYS A 87 -4.10 2.08 -16.62
CA LYS A 87 -3.22 1.89 -17.77
C LYS A 87 -3.73 0.76 -18.65
N TYR A 88 -3.78 1.01 -19.94
CA TYR A 88 -4.20 0.04 -20.94
C TYR A 88 -2.99 -0.58 -21.63
N SER A 89 -2.96 -1.92 -21.71
CA SER A 89 -2.02 -2.68 -22.53
C SER A 89 -2.60 -2.94 -23.94
N SER A 90 -3.93 -3.00 -24.06
CA SER A 90 -4.70 -3.04 -25.31
C SER A 90 -6.08 -2.42 -25.05
N PRO A 91 -6.93 -2.14 -26.06
CA PRO A 91 -8.28 -1.58 -25.85
C PRO A 91 -9.15 -2.37 -24.87
N ASP A 92 -8.95 -3.68 -24.79
CA ASP A 92 -9.73 -4.60 -23.96
C ASP A 92 -8.99 -5.07 -22.69
N SER A 93 -7.75 -4.62 -22.46
CA SER A 93 -6.93 -5.09 -21.33
C SER A 93 -6.28 -3.92 -20.61
N PHE A 94 -6.60 -3.78 -19.34
CA PHE A 94 -6.03 -2.73 -18.50
C PHE A 94 -5.73 -3.24 -17.09
N TYR A 95 -4.99 -2.46 -16.35
CA TYR A 95 -4.65 -2.66 -14.95
C TYR A 95 -4.60 -1.31 -14.24
N LEU A 96 -4.64 -1.34 -12.92
CA LEU A 96 -4.45 -0.17 -12.10
C LEU A 96 -3.06 -0.21 -11.46
N GLU A 97 -2.47 0.96 -11.26
CA GLU A 97 -1.28 1.11 -10.40
C GLU A 97 -1.60 2.03 -9.22
N ILE A 98 -1.58 1.49 -8.00
CA ILE A 98 -1.59 2.34 -6.79
C ILE A 98 -0.25 3.08 -6.70
N ILE A 99 -0.32 4.34 -6.33
CA ILE A 99 0.84 5.24 -6.28
C ILE A 99 1.05 5.68 -4.83
N ASN A 100 2.20 5.33 -4.23
CA ASN A 100 2.64 5.82 -2.94
C ASN A 100 4.07 6.36 -3.10
N GLY A 101 4.24 7.65 -3.26
CA GLY A 101 5.55 8.23 -3.54
C GLY A 101 6.22 7.61 -4.79
N GLN A 102 7.31 6.89 -4.58
CA GLN A 102 8.03 6.17 -5.64
C GLN A 102 7.48 4.76 -5.90
N GLU A 103 6.71 4.22 -4.98
CA GLU A 103 6.14 2.87 -5.09
C GLU A 103 5.02 2.83 -6.14
N ARG A 104 4.97 1.73 -6.89
CA ARG A 104 3.91 1.42 -7.84
C ARG A 104 3.44 -0.01 -7.60
N ILE A 105 2.16 -0.17 -7.22
CA ILE A 105 1.56 -1.48 -6.94
C ILE A 105 0.58 -1.81 -8.07
N PRO A 106 0.94 -2.73 -8.99
CA PRO A 106 0.06 -3.09 -10.10
C PRO A 106 -1.06 -4.02 -9.61
N LEU A 107 -2.31 -3.65 -9.90
CA LEU A 107 -3.51 -4.44 -9.68
C LEU A 107 -4.02 -4.94 -11.03
N LYS A 108 -3.87 -6.23 -11.28
CA LYS A 108 -4.21 -6.85 -12.57
C LYS A 108 -5.44 -7.75 -12.50
N ASP A 109 -5.83 -8.18 -11.31
CA ASP A 109 -7.00 -9.00 -11.08
C ASP A 109 -8.24 -8.11 -10.89
N ILE A 110 -8.92 -7.86 -12.00
CA ILE A 110 -10.04 -6.93 -12.09
C ILE A 110 -11.21 -7.62 -12.77
N GLU A 111 -12.36 -7.62 -12.11
CA GLU A 111 -13.61 -8.11 -12.65
C GLU A 111 -14.61 -6.96 -12.79
N PHE A 112 -15.30 -6.92 -13.94
CA PHE A 112 -16.44 -6.05 -14.17
C PHE A 112 -17.69 -6.88 -14.33
N GLY A 113 -18.78 -6.37 -13.79
CA GLY A 113 -20.10 -6.96 -13.90
C GLY A 113 -21.16 -5.88 -14.03
N ARG A 114 -22.43 -6.29 -13.96
CA ARG A 114 -23.57 -5.39 -13.93
C ARG A 114 -24.55 -5.81 -12.86
N ASN A 115 -24.91 -4.87 -12.01
CA ASN A 115 -25.99 -5.05 -11.06
C ASN A 115 -27.33 -4.95 -11.82
N THR A 116 -27.98 -6.08 -12.06
CA THR A 116 -29.24 -6.12 -12.83
C THR A 116 -30.40 -5.41 -12.15
N ARG A 117 -30.34 -5.21 -10.82
CA ARG A 117 -31.38 -4.51 -10.05
C ARG A 117 -31.24 -2.99 -10.15
N THR A 118 -30.00 -2.47 -10.09
CA THR A 118 -29.74 -1.02 -10.15
C THR A 118 -29.43 -0.53 -11.56
N GLY A 119 -29.09 -1.45 -12.47
CA GLY A 119 -28.62 -1.12 -13.81
C GLY A 119 -27.23 -0.52 -13.88
N LYS A 120 -26.52 -0.42 -12.75
CA LYS A 120 -25.17 0.12 -12.67
C LYS A 120 -24.12 -0.95 -12.93
N ASP A 121 -22.99 -0.53 -13.48
CA ASP A 121 -21.83 -1.40 -13.63
C ASP A 121 -21.16 -1.60 -12.28
N THR A 122 -20.61 -2.80 -12.06
CA THR A 122 -19.95 -3.18 -10.82
C THR A 122 -18.48 -3.49 -11.08
N PHE A 123 -17.65 -3.32 -10.06
CA PHE A 123 -16.25 -3.69 -10.13
C PHE A 123 -15.84 -4.51 -8.90
N LEU A 124 -14.83 -5.36 -9.11
CA LEU A 124 -14.07 -6.06 -8.08
C LEU A 124 -12.59 -6.01 -8.48
N ILE A 125 -11.75 -5.41 -7.64
CA ILE A 125 -10.31 -5.21 -7.86
C ILE A 125 -9.57 -5.85 -6.70
N ARG A 126 -8.85 -6.96 -6.94
CA ARG A 126 -8.12 -7.68 -5.90
C ARG A 126 -6.69 -7.17 -5.78
N PHE A 127 -6.23 -7.06 -4.54
CA PHE A 127 -4.84 -6.77 -4.26
C PHE A 127 -4.00 -8.05 -4.41
N PRO A 128 -2.85 -7.98 -5.10
CA PRO A 128 -1.95 -9.12 -5.18
C PRO A 128 -1.37 -9.40 -3.79
N VAL A 129 -1.15 -10.67 -3.47
CA VAL A 129 -0.55 -11.13 -2.22
C VAL A 129 -1.49 -11.02 -1.00
N PHE A 130 -2.17 -9.88 -0.82
CA PHE A 130 -3.06 -9.67 0.32
C PHE A 130 -4.47 -10.18 0.02
N GLN A 131 -5.12 -10.73 1.04
CA GLN A 131 -6.52 -11.16 0.93
C GLN A 131 -7.45 -9.96 1.13
N SER A 132 -7.37 -9.01 0.20
CA SER A 132 -8.17 -7.80 0.23
C SER A 132 -8.55 -7.34 -1.17
N PHE A 133 -9.62 -6.56 -1.27
CA PHE A 133 -10.12 -6.07 -2.53
C PHE A 133 -10.92 -4.77 -2.38
N LEU A 134 -11.03 -4.02 -3.47
CA LEU A 134 -12.00 -2.95 -3.65
C LEU A 134 -13.18 -3.51 -4.44
N ARG A 135 -14.40 -3.26 -3.99
CA ARG A 135 -15.61 -3.60 -4.75
C ARG A 135 -16.66 -2.51 -4.64
N GLY A 136 -17.52 -2.42 -5.64
CA GLY A 136 -18.58 -1.43 -5.64
C GLY A 136 -19.23 -1.24 -7.00
N GLU A 137 -19.79 -0.05 -7.19
CA GLU A 137 -20.45 0.37 -8.43
C GLU A 137 -19.63 1.45 -9.13
N PHE A 138 -19.65 1.43 -10.46
CA PHE A 138 -19.05 2.43 -11.33
C PHE A 138 -20.12 3.21 -12.07
N SER A 139 -20.04 4.54 -12.04
CA SER A 139 -20.96 5.41 -12.77
C SER A 139 -20.29 6.77 -12.99
N GLU A 140 -20.38 7.32 -14.19
CA GLU A 140 -19.97 8.71 -14.52
C GLU A 140 -18.59 9.10 -13.99
N ASN A 141 -17.58 8.27 -14.22
CA ASN A 141 -16.21 8.52 -13.75
C ASN A 141 -16.03 8.49 -12.21
N VAL A 142 -16.94 7.83 -11.50
CA VAL A 142 -16.88 7.62 -10.06
C VAL A 142 -16.96 6.14 -9.75
N LEU A 143 -16.03 5.64 -8.92
CA LEU A 143 -16.13 4.35 -8.26
C LEU A 143 -16.62 4.60 -6.83
N GLU A 144 -17.67 3.92 -6.42
CA GLU A 144 -18.22 4.01 -5.07
C GLU A 144 -18.45 2.61 -4.50
N GLY A 145 -17.95 2.35 -3.30
CA GLY A 145 -18.04 1.03 -2.70
C GLY A 145 -17.28 0.90 -1.40
N GLU A 146 -16.56 -0.18 -1.24
CA GLU A 146 -15.83 -0.51 -0.02
C GLU A 146 -14.49 -1.21 -0.31
N TRP A 147 -13.52 -0.99 0.58
CA TRP A 147 -12.36 -1.82 0.73
C TRP A 147 -12.64 -2.89 1.79
N VAL A 148 -12.36 -4.14 1.46
CA VAL A 148 -12.59 -5.31 2.31
C VAL A 148 -11.24 -5.99 2.57
N ASP A 149 -10.94 -6.28 3.84
CA ASP A 149 -9.83 -7.13 4.28
C ASP A 149 -10.40 -8.43 4.85
N GLU A 150 -10.25 -9.54 4.13
CA GLU A 150 -10.79 -10.85 4.52
C GLU A 150 -10.02 -11.51 5.67
N THR A 151 -8.82 -11.02 6.00
CA THR A 151 -8.05 -11.51 7.15
C THR A 151 -8.58 -11.01 8.48
N ARG A 152 -9.55 -10.08 8.45
CA ARG A 152 -10.21 -9.47 9.60
C ARG A 152 -11.70 -9.71 9.55
N GLU A 153 -12.27 -10.04 10.69
CA GLU A 153 -13.71 -10.28 10.78
C GLU A 153 -14.52 -9.00 10.49
N ASN A 154 -15.41 -9.06 9.48
CA ASN A 154 -16.32 -7.98 9.09
C ASN A 154 -15.63 -6.63 8.79
N TYR A 155 -14.35 -6.64 8.38
CA TYR A 155 -13.60 -5.41 8.14
C TYR A 155 -13.91 -4.83 6.75
N ARG A 156 -14.61 -3.71 6.75
CA ARG A 156 -15.04 -2.99 5.55
C ARG A 156 -14.87 -1.49 5.76
N VAL A 157 -14.27 -0.81 4.80
CA VAL A 157 -14.03 0.63 4.84
C VAL A 157 -14.65 1.27 3.61
N PRO A 158 -15.53 2.27 3.77
CA PRO A 158 -16.13 2.96 2.62
C PRO A 158 -15.07 3.57 1.71
N PHE A 159 -15.24 3.35 0.41
CA PHE A 159 -14.34 3.75 -0.67
C PHE A 159 -15.07 4.62 -1.69
N LEU A 160 -14.40 5.68 -2.12
CA LEU A 160 -14.85 6.53 -3.24
C LEU A 160 -13.64 6.87 -4.10
N ALA A 161 -13.75 6.81 -5.44
CA ALA A 161 -12.71 7.32 -6.32
C ALA A 161 -13.29 8.16 -7.46
N ARG A 162 -12.52 9.17 -7.91
CA ARG A 162 -12.91 10.09 -8.99
C ARG A 162 -11.81 10.16 -10.04
N HIS A 163 -12.22 10.02 -11.30
CA HIS A 163 -11.34 10.17 -12.45
C HIS A 163 -10.84 11.60 -12.65
N GLY A 164 -9.65 11.75 -13.22
CA GLY A 164 -9.07 13.04 -13.61
C GLY A 164 -8.50 13.86 -12.46
N ARG A 165 -8.48 13.34 -11.24
CA ARG A 165 -7.91 14.03 -10.07
C ARG A 165 -6.47 13.57 -9.83
N ARG A 166 -5.54 14.53 -9.71
CA ARG A 166 -4.09 14.26 -9.55
C ARG A 166 -3.53 14.75 -8.21
N HIS A 167 -4.33 15.42 -7.40
CA HIS A 167 -3.94 15.85 -6.06
C HIS A 167 -4.28 14.77 -5.05
N ARG A 168 -3.42 14.57 -4.04
CA ARG A 168 -3.67 13.59 -2.99
C ARG A 168 -4.58 14.20 -1.90
N PHE A 169 -4.18 15.26 -1.23
CA PHE A 169 -4.93 15.85 -0.12
C PHE A 169 -5.78 17.06 -0.54
N THR A 170 -5.19 18.08 -1.16
CA THR A 170 -5.88 19.34 -1.48
C THR A 170 -5.29 20.02 -2.71
N THR A 171 -6.10 20.78 -3.41
CA THR A 171 -5.67 21.70 -4.46
C THR A 171 -5.34 23.10 -3.94
N LEU A 172 -5.74 23.41 -2.70
CA LEU A 172 -5.46 24.69 -2.05
C LEU A 172 -4.04 24.67 -1.47
N LEU A 173 -3.12 25.34 -2.13
CA LEU A 173 -1.73 25.40 -1.70
C LEU A 173 -1.50 26.64 -0.81
N LYS A 174 -1.23 26.39 0.48
CA LYS A 174 -0.77 27.40 1.45
C LYS A 174 0.73 27.23 1.62
N LYS A 175 1.50 28.33 1.55
CA LYS A 175 2.95 28.27 1.74
C LYS A 175 3.28 27.54 3.05
N PRO A 176 4.16 26.53 3.04
CA PRO A 176 4.60 25.82 4.24
C PRO A 176 5.19 26.78 5.28
N ALA A 177 4.88 26.55 6.55
CA ALA A 177 5.45 27.35 7.66
C ALA A 177 6.95 27.12 7.80
N MET A 178 7.41 25.90 7.51
CA MET A 178 8.84 25.53 7.48
C MET A 178 9.10 24.35 6.56
N ASP A 179 10.37 24.10 6.28
CA ASP A 179 10.83 22.86 5.66
C ASP A 179 11.03 21.79 6.73
N ILE A 180 10.29 20.68 6.62
CA ILE A 180 10.38 19.55 7.54
C ILE A 180 11.27 18.41 7.01
N SER A 181 12.02 18.61 5.92
CA SER A 181 12.97 17.61 5.42
C SER A 181 13.98 17.19 6.49
N GLY A 182 14.41 15.94 6.42
CA GLY A 182 15.45 15.38 7.29
C GLY A 182 14.90 14.35 8.28
N LYS A 183 15.70 14.10 9.34
CA LYS A 183 15.47 13.03 10.31
C LYS A 183 14.82 13.58 11.59
N TRP A 184 13.79 12.89 12.05
CA TRP A 184 12.99 13.27 13.20
C TRP A 184 12.91 12.14 14.21
N GLU A 185 13.25 12.42 15.46
CA GLU A 185 12.92 11.54 16.58
C GLU A 185 11.42 11.64 16.85
N THR A 186 10.72 10.53 16.65
CA THR A 186 9.26 10.44 16.77
C THR A 186 8.89 9.53 17.93
N THR A 187 7.84 9.88 18.66
CA THR A 187 7.22 9.05 19.67
C THR A 187 5.76 8.86 19.30
N PHE A 188 5.33 7.60 19.15
CA PHE A 188 3.94 7.21 18.96
C PHE A 188 3.32 6.79 20.28
N GLU A 189 1.96 6.75 20.33
CA GLU A 189 1.19 6.38 21.52
C GLU A 189 1.49 7.29 22.73
N THR A 190 1.72 8.59 22.47
CA THR A 190 2.00 9.58 23.52
C THR A 190 0.83 9.78 24.49
N ASP A 191 -0.36 9.29 24.13
CA ASP A 191 -1.59 9.30 24.90
C ASP A 191 -1.87 7.97 25.64
N THR A 192 -0.91 7.05 25.66
CA THR A 192 -1.01 5.73 26.34
C THR A 192 0.17 5.49 27.28
N ASP A 193 0.10 4.37 28.05
CA ASP A 193 1.22 3.93 28.93
C ASP A 193 2.31 3.14 28.19
N HIS A 194 2.18 2.96 26.86
CA HIS A 194 3.10 2.16 26.05
C HIS A 194 3.66 2.90 24.84
N PRO A 195 4.26 4.10 25.05
CA PRO A 195 4.82 4.85 23.93
C PRO A 195 5.99 4.10 23.29
N TYR A 196 6.11 4.19 21.96
CA TYR A 196 7.23 3.62 21.23
C TYR A 196 7.92 4.64 20.33
N LYS A 197 9.23 4.42 20.11
CA LYS A 197 10.07 5.31 19.33
C LYS A 197 10.10 4.92 17.85
N ALA A 198 10.23 5.95 17.02
CA ALA A 198 10.45 5.83 15.58
C ALA A 198 11.39 6.93 15.07
N ILE A 199 11.89 6.71 13.88
CA ILE A 199 12.59 7.72 13.08
C ILE A 199 11.67 8.16 11.95
N GLY A 200 11.23 9.41 11.94
CA GLY A 200 10.61 10.03 10.77
C GLY A 200 11.70 10.48 9.80
N GLU A 201 11.62 10.03 8.55
CA GLU A 201 12.52 10.44 7.46
C GLU A 201 11.70 11.14 6.39
N PHE A 202 11.90 12.45 6.21
CA PHE A 202 11.09 13.26 5.31
C PHE A 202 11.92 13.96 4.25
N ALA A 203 11.33 14.08 3.05
CA ALA A 203 11.81 14.87 1.94
C ALA A 203 10.69 15.79 1.46
N GLN A 204 10.90 17.10 1.56
CA GLN A 204 9.93 18.12 1.18
C GLN A 204 10.41 18.90 -0.06
N LYS A 205 9.48 19.11 -1.01
CA LYS A 205 9.70 19.98 -2.16
C LYS A 205 8.50 20.91 -2.33
N GLY A 206 8.64 22.15 -1.89
CA GLY A 206 7.51 23.08 -1.79
C GLY A 206 6.45 22.54 -0.84
N ASN A 207 5.23 22.33 -1.33
CA ASN A 207 4.15 21.70 -0.55
C ASN A 207 4.17 20.16 -0.59
N GLN A 208 4.87 19.55 -1.52
CA GLN A 208 4.95 18.09 -1.62
C GLN A 208 5.82 17.53 -0.50
N LEU A 209 5.36 16.44 0.11
CA LEU A 209 6.03 15.74 1.19
C LEU A 209 6.07 14.25 0.88
N PHE A 210 7.25 13.67 1.02
CA PHE A 210 7.48 12.24 0.93
C PHE A 210 8.24 11.79 2.17
N GLY A 211 8.06 10.53 2.57
CA GLY A 211 8.83 10.00 3.68
C GLY A 211 8.33 8.68 4.18
N THR A 212 8.78 8.33 5.36
CA THR A 212 8.36 7.15 6.10
C THR A 212 8.65 7.36 7.59
N PHE A 213 8.15 6.42 8.41
CA PHE A 213 8.63 6.23 9.79
C PHE A 213 9.25 4.85 9.90
N LEU A 214 10.45 4.76 10.42
CA LEU A 214 11.12 3.52 10.78
C LEU A 214 10.96 3.28 12.27
N THR A 215 10.45 2.13 12.65
CA THR A 215 10.34 1.64 14.02
C THR A 215 11.27 0.47 14.26
N GLU A 216 11.35 -0.04 15.49
CA GLU A 216 12.10 -1.26 15.80
C GLU A 216 11.52 -2.53 15.16
N THR A 217 10.25 -2.49 14.76
CA THR A 217 9.55 -3.64 14.19
C THR A 217 9.41 -3.60 12.66
N GLY A 218 9.75 -2.46 12.04
CA GLY A 218 9.64 -2.25 10.59
C GLY A 218 9.32 -0.81 10.25
N ASP A 219 9.02 -0.54 8.99
CA ASP A 219 8.70 0.80 8.52
C ASP A 219 7.23 0.96 8.07
N TYR A 220 6.83 2.22 7.89
CA TYR A 220 5.50 2.59 7.39
C TYR A 220 5.47 2.77 5.87
N ARG A 221 6.41 2.15 5.15
CA ARG A 221 6.50 2.14 3.69
C ARG A 221 6.60 3.54 3.09
N PHE A 222 6.22 3.68 1.83
CA PHE A 222 6.28 4.95 1.11
C PHE A 222 5.07 5.82 1.44
N LEU A 223 5.27 6.84 2.27
CA LEU A 223 4.24 7.85 2.55
C LEU A 223 4.37 9.01 1.57
N GLU A 224 3.23 9.53 1.12
CA GLU A 224 3.16 10.71 0.28
C GLU A 224 2.10 11.67 0.80
N GLY A 225 2.40 12.98 0.72
CA GLY A 225 1.46 13.96 1.24
C GLY A 225 1.84 15.41 0.98
N THR A 226 1.51 16.27 1.93
CA THR A 226 1.66 17.71 1.76
C THR A 226 1.86 18.45 3.07
N VAL A 227 2.59 19.59 2.98
CA VAL A 227 2.66 20.59 4.05
C VAL A 227 1.84 21.81 3.63
N GLN A 228 0.85 22.19 4.41
CA GLN A 228 -0.09 23.28 4.13
C GLN A 228 -0.12 24.31 5.29
N GLY A 229 0.64 25.41 5.13
CA GLY A 229 0.88 26.32 6.25
C GLY A 229 1.59 25.57 7.38
N ASN A 230 0.96 25.46 8.54
CA ASN A 230 1.46 24.68 9.67
C ASN A 230 0.88 23.27 9.79
N LYS A 231 0.15 22.78 8.79
CA LYS A 231 -0.43 21.44 8.79
C LYS A 231 0.39 20.48 7.92
N VAL A 232 0.54 19.27 8.39
CA VAL A 232 1.27 18.17 7.72
C VAL A 232 0.32 17.00 7.53
N TYR A 233 0.29 16.46 6.33
CA TYR A 233 -0.54 15.31 5.97
C TYR A 233 0.29 14.31 5.19
N LEU A 234 0.18 13.02 5.55
CA LEU A 234 0.80 11.92 4.83
C LEU A 234 -0.17 10.75 4.77
N SER A 235 -0.20 10.02 3.67
CA SER A 235 -0.96 8.79 3.54
C SER A 235 -0.26 7.75 2.69
N ALA A 236 -0.62 6.48 2.92
CA ALA A 236 -0.29 5.35 2.05
C ALA A 236 -1.44 4.34 2.07
N PHE A 237 -1.66 3.67 0.95
CA PHE A 237 -2.59 2.57 0.81
C PHE A 237 -1.99 1.50 -0.09
N ASP A 238 -1.93 0.25 0.40
CA ASP A 238 -1.30 -0.87 -0.31
C ASP A 238 -2.19 -2.12 -0.38
N GLY A 239 -3.42 -2.02 0.14
CA GLY A 239 -4.37 -3.13 0.22
C GLY A 239 -4.31 -3.90 1.55
N ALA A 240 -3.22 -3.82 2.31
CA ALA A 240 -3.14 -4.36 3.68
C ALA A 240 -3.16 -3.24 4.72
N HIS A 241 -2.55 -2.12 4.39
CA HIS A 241 -2.49 -0.92 5.24
C HIS A 241 -3.21 0.26 4.61
N ALA A 242 -3.87 1.02 5.45
CA ALA A 242 -4.44 2.31 5.14
C ALA A 242 -3.91 3.31 6.19
N PHE A 243 -2.74 3.89 5.93
CA PHE A 243 -2.04 4.78 6.85
C PHE A 243 -2.36 6.25 6.57
N LEU A 244 -2.81 6.94 7.60
CA LEU A 244 -3.07 8.38 7.57
C LEU A 244 -2.39 9.05 8.75
N PHE A 245 -1.51 10.01 8.46
CA PHE A 245 -0.84 10.86 9.43
C PHE A 245 -1.29 12.30 9.23
N GLU A 246 -1.73 12.92 10.30
CA GLU A 246 -2.15 14.32 10.34
C GLU A 246 -1.41 14.99 11.50
N ALA A 247 -0.76 16.13 11.25
CA ALA A 247 -0.04 16.84 12.31
C ALA A 247 -0.06 18.36 12.13
N LYS A 248 0.31 19.06 13.20
CA LYS A 248 0.58 20.49 13.19
C LYS A 248 2.01 20.76 13.59
N ILE A 249 2.64 21.67 12.86
CA ILE A 249 3.92 22.27 13.22
C ILE A 249 3.65 23.26 14.34
N GLN A 250 4.31 23.05 15.47
CA GLN A 250 4.20 23.88 16.66
C GLN A 250 5.14 25.12 16.59
N PRO A 251 4.94 26.16 17.42
CA PRO A 251 5.84 27.33 17.47
C PRO A 251 7.29 26.99 17.80
N ASP A 252 7.55 25.91 18.55
CA ASP A 252 8.88 25.39 18.88
C ASP A 252 9.45 24.46 17.79
N SER A 253 8.78 24.40 16.63
CA SER A 253 9.16 23.55 15.51
C SER A 253 9.02 22.05 15.75
N THR A 254 8.33 21.60 16.79
CA THR A 254 7.91 20.20 16.95
C THR A 254 6.69 19.90 16.10
N LEU A 255 6.45 18.60 15.83
CA LEU A 255 5.23 18.11 15.17
C LEU A 255 4.38 17.41 16.22
N LEU A 256 3.10 17.76 16.30
CA LEU A 256 2.10 17.06 17.12
C LEU A 256 0.95 16.61 16.24
N GLY A 257 0.56 15.35 16.32
CA GLY A 257 -0.46 14.82 15.43
C GLY A 257 -1.13 13.53 15.86
N GLY A 258 -1.97 13.05 14.96
CA GLY A 258 -2.65 11.75 15.03
C GLY A 258 -2.19 10.84 13.91
N PHE A 259 -2.15 9.55 14.20
CA PHE A 259 -1.94 8.46 13.26
C PHE A 259 -3.14 7.53 13.27
N ARG A 260 -3.55 7.08 12.08
CA ARG A 260 -4.59 6.06 11.89
C ARG A 260 -4.06 4.95 11.00
N SER A 261 -4.30 3.70 11.40
CA SER A 261 -4.11 2.53 10.57
C SER A 261 -5.48 1.89 10.32
N GLY A 262 -6.06 2.16 9.16
CA GLY A 262 -7.44 1.79 8.87
C GLY A 262 -8.42 2.37 9.90
N THR A 263 -9.48 1.59 10.19
CA THR A 263 -10.50 1.95 11.19
C THR A 263 -10.27 1.28 12.55
N HIS A 264 -9.22 0.46 12.67
CA HIS A 264 -9.00 -0.41 13.83
C HIS A 264 -7.92 0.09 14.81
N TYR A 265 -7.11 1.06 14.39
CA TYR A 265 -6.05 1.59 15.25
C TYR A 265 -5.88 3.09 15.04
N GLN A 266 -5.71 3.81 16.13
CA GLN A 266 -5.36 5.23 16.14
C GLN A 266 -4.54 5.55 17.38
N CYS A 267 -3.61 6.50 17.25
CA CYS A 267 -2.85 7.03 18.39
C CYS A 267 -2.39 8.46 18.14
N ALA A 268 -2.02 9.16 19.22
CA ALA A 268 -1.29 10.42 19.13
C ALA A 268 0.20 10.17 18.87
N TRP A 269 0.86 11.14 18.22
CA TRP A 269 2.30 11.12 18.01
C TRP A 269 2.89 12.52 18.07
N GLU A 270 4.17 12.57 18.45
CA GLU A 270 4.96 13.78 18.43
C GLU A 270 6.31 13.52 17.79
N ALA A 271 6.92 14.56 17.21
CA ALA A 271 8.27 14.47 16.68
C ALA A 271 9.05 15.76 16.86
N LYS A 272 10.34 15.61 17.11
CA LYS A 272 11.32 16.71 17.14
C LYS A 272 12.46 16.40 16.17
N ARG A 273 13.01 17.43 15.55
CA ARG A 273 14.17 17.25 14.66
C ARG A 273 15.37 16.75 15.45
N ASN A 274 15.86 15.57 15.08
CA ASN A 274 17.04 14.98 15.72
C ASN A 274 17.81 14.11 14.70
N PRO A 275 18.80 14.68 13.99
CA PRO A 275 19.53 13.96 12.94
C PRO A 275 20.40 12.82 13.46
N THR A 276 20.72 12.81 14.76
CA THR A 276 21.59 11.80 15.38
C THR A 276 20.83 10.70 16.11
N PHE A 277 19.50 10.80 16.19
CA PHE A 277 18.69 9.79 16.85
C PHE A 277 18.81 8.43 16.16
N GLN A 278 18.91 7.38 16.95
CA GLN A 278 18.94 5.98 16.49
C GLN A 278 17.99 5.15 17.33
N LEU A 279 17.38 4.16 16.70
CA LEU A 279 16.64 3.09 17.38
C LEU A 279 17.60 2.09 18.01
N ARG A 280 17.08 1.17 18.81
CA ARG A 280 17.87 0.05 19.32
C ARG A 280 18.39 -0.81 18.15
N ASP A 281 19.53 -1.43 18.38
CA ASP A 281 20.12 -2.34 17.40
C ASP A 281 19.14 -3.50 17.09
N PRO A 282 18.76 -3.72 15.81
CA PRO A 282 17.85 -4.79 15.42
C PRO A 282 18.39 -6.19 15.73
N HIS A 283 19.72 -6.32 15.95
CA HIS A 283 20.34 -7.58 16.37
C HIS A 283 20.21 -7.86 17.87
N ALA A 284 19.81 -6.88 18.65
CA ALA A 284 19.67 -6.99 20.11
C ALA A 284 18.21 -7.16 20.57
N LEU A 285 17.22 -7.05 19.67
CA LEU A 285 15.79 -7.09 20.03
C LEU A 285 15.29 -8.52 20.29
N THR A 286 15.66 -9.46 19.43
CA THR A 286 15.42 -10.89 19.60
C THR A 286 16.75 -11.61 19.70
N GLY A 287 16.88 -12.52 20.65
CA GLY A 287 18.13 -13.27 20.88
C GLY A 287 17.86 -14.72 21.24
N MET A 288 18.95 -15.50 21.38
CA MET A 288 18.88 -16.85 21.92
C MET A 288 18.84 -16.79 23.46
N LYS A 289 17.99 -17.61 24.09
CA LYS A 289 18.02 -17.79 25.55
C LYS A 289 19.31 -18.45 25.99
N THR A 290 19.77 -18.16 27.20
CA THR A 290 20.93 -18.80 27.82
C THR A 290 20.81 -20.32 27.77
N GLY A 291 21.86 -20.99 27.30
CA GLY A 291 21.92 -22.45 27.15
C GLY A 291 21.46 -22.97 25.80
N PHE A 292 20.94 -22.12 24.91
CA PHE A 292 20.60 -22.47 23.54
C PHE A 292 21.57 -21.83 22.56
N SER A 293 22.02 -22.59 21.57
CA SER A 293 22.82 -22.09 20.45
C SER A 293 22.24 -22.47 19.09
N GLU A 294 21.24 -23.36 19.09
CA GLU A 294 20.62 -23.90 17.87
C GLU A 294 19.15 -23.58 17.82
N LEU A 295 18.64 -23.31 16.61
CA LEU A 295 17.21 -23.24 16.33
C LEU A 295 16.70 -24.66 16.08
N SER A 296 15.57 -25.01 16.65
CA SER A 296 14.85 -26.24 16.35
C SER A 296 13.35 -25.96 16.21
N PHE A 297 12.73 -26.62 15.27
CA PHE A 297 11.28 -26.56 15.05
C PHE A 297 10.77 -27.81 14.33
N ARG A 298 9.47 -28.02 14.38
CA ARG A 298 8.76 -29.05 13.63
C ARG A 298 7.41 -28.49 13.20
N PHE A 299 7.31 -28.16 11.91
CA PHE A 299 6.12 -27.57 11.31
C PHE A 299 5.74 -28.28 10.03
N LYS A 300 4.47 -28.18 9.62
CA LYS A 300 3.98 -28.77 8.38
C LYS A 300 4.19 -27.85 7.20
N ASN A 301 4.47 -28.46 6.04
CA ASN A 301 4.39 -27.81 4.74
C ASN A 301 3.01 -28.01 4.09
N GLY A 302 2.78 -27.45 2.89
CA GLY A 302 1.51 -27.53 2.17
C GLY A 302 1.10 -28.94 1.74
N SER A 303 2.01 -29.92 1.74
CA SER A 303 1.69 -31.33 1.49
C SER A 303 1.36 -32.12 2.77
N GLY A 304 1.39 -31.45 3.95
CA GLY A 304 1.18 -32.07 5.25
C GLY A 304 2.40 -32.78 5.84
N GLU A 305 3.57 -32.69 5.15
CA GLU A 305 4.82 -33.25 5.63
C GLU A 305 5.39 -32.41 6.78
N GLU A 306 5.86 -33.07 7.84
CA GLU A 306 6.56 -32.41 8.94
C GLU A 306 8.02 -32.12 8.54
N ILE A 307 8.38 -30.86 8.58
CA ILE A 307 9.71 -30.35 8.23
C ILE A 307 10.43 -29.89 9.49
N THR A 308 11.70 -30.30 9.59
CA THR A 308 12.64 -29.90 10.65
C THR A 308 13.97 -29.46 10.00
N LEU A 309 14.87 -28.84 10.75
CA LEU A 309 16.20 -28.47 10.25
C LEU A 309 17.14 -29.67 10.01
N GLU A 310 16.80 -30.86 10.55
CA GLU A 310 17.52 -32.12 10.31
C GLU A 310 17.13 -32.78 8.99
N ASN A 311 16.09 -32.27 8.29
CA ASN A 311 15.74 -32.78 6.96
C ASN A 311 16.98 -32.79 6.02
N PRO A 312 17.23 -33.87 5.26
CA PRO A 312 18.41 -33.96 4.37
C PRO A 312 18.60 -32.78 3.43
N ARG A 313 17.53 -32.13 3.03
CA ARG A 313 17.58 -30.92 2.19
C ARG A 313 18.40 -29.78 2.84
N TYR A 314 18.32 -29.65 4.19
CA TYR A 314 18.97 -28.57 4.93
C TYR A 314 20.29 -28.97 5.55
N ALA A 315 20.59 -30.25 5.55
CA ALA A 315 21.79 -30.77 6.18
C ALA A 315 23.07 -30.15 5.60
N LYS A 316 23.96 -29.70 6.48
CA LYS A 316 25.27 -29.12 6.12
C LYS A 316 25.19 -27.89 5.20
N LYS A 317 24.06 -27.17 5.18
CA LYS A 317 23.88 -25.92 4.44
C LYS A 317 23.81 -24.74 5.38
N VAL A 318 24.12 -23.55 4.87
CA VAL A 318 23.74 -22.28 5.49
C VAL A 318 22.23 -22.13 5.32
N LYS A 319 21.54 -21.73 6.38
CA LYS A 319 20.09 -21.52 6.35
C LYS A 319 19.74 -20.09 6.75
N VAL A 320 18.75 -19.55 6.08
CA VAL A 320 18.08 -18.30 6.43
C VAL A 320 16.65 -18.66 6.80
N VAL A 321 16.25 -18.38 8.04
CA VAL A 321 14.88 -18.59 8.50
C VAL A 321 14.21 -17.22 8.62
N GLN A 322 13.10 -17.03 7.90
CA GLN A 322 12.26 -15.84 7.96
C GLN A 322 11.03 -16.15 8.81
N ILE A 323 10.89 -15.50 9.95
CA ILE A 323 9.65 -15.50 10.74
C ILE A 323 8.74 -14.43 10.13
N MET A 324 7.59 -14.84 9.60
CA MET A 324 6.77 -13.98 8.75
C MET A 324 5.26 -14.25 8.90
N GLY A 325 4.44 -13.45 8.24
CA GLY A 325 3.01 -13.71 7.99
C GLY A 325 2.61 -13.17 6.61
N THR A 326 1.69 -13.85 5.92
CA THR A 326 1.22 -13.43 4.59
C THR A 326 0.49 -12.09 4.60
N TRP A 327 -0.05 -11.74 5.74
CA TRP A 327 -0.78 -10.50 6.03
C TRP A 327 0.14 -9.28 6.30
N CYS A 328 1.45 -9.50 6.38
CA CYS A 328 2.42 -8.50 6.86
C CYS A 328 3.18 -7.88 5.66
N PRO A 329 2.98 -6.58 5.33
CA PRO A 329 3.65 -5.94 4.20
C PRO A 329 5.17 -5.83 4.33
N ASN A 330 5.71 -5.57 5.54
CA ASN A 330 7.16 -5.59 5.75
C ASN A 330 7.75 -6.99 5.50
N CYS A 331 6.99 -8.06 5.84
CA CYS A 331 7.38 -9.44 5.51
C CYS A 331 7.37 -9.68 4.00
N ARG A 332 6.38 -9.11 3.28
CA ARG A 332 6.33 -9.16 1.82
C ARG A 332 7.58 -8.52 1.21
N ASP A 333 7.97 -7.35 1.69
CA ASP A 333 9.14 -6.63 1.15
C ASP A 333 10.44 -7.38 1.45
N GLU A 334 10.58 -7.96 2.65
CA GLU A 334 11.71 -8.84 2.97
C GLU A 334 11.70 -10.12 2.12
N THR A 335 10.53 -10.73 1.88
CA THR A 335 10.40 -11.88 0.97
C THR A 335 10.82 -11.52 -0.45
N GLU A 336 10.40 -10.36 -0.96
CA GLU A 336 10.82 -9.87 -2.28
C GLU A 336 12.35 -9.69 -2.35
N PHE A 337 12.95 -9.13 -1.30
CA PHE A 337 14.40 -9.05 -1.17
C PHE A 337 15.06 -10.42 -1.19
N LEU A 338 14.57 -11.41 -0.42
CA LEU A 338 15.13 -12.75 -0.33
C LEU A 338 14.99 -13.52 -1.66
N VAL A 339 13.84 -13.42 -2.33
CA VAL A 339 13.61 -14.03 -3.66
C VAL A 339 14.57 -13.45 -4.70
N ASN A 340 14.74 -12.12 -4.71
CA ASN A 340 15.67 -11.45 -5.61
C ASN A 340 17.13 -11.80 -5.28
N TYR A 341 17.46 -11.93 -4.01
CA TYR A 341 18.79 -12.36 -3.59
C TYR A 341 19.12 -13.76 -4.10
N LEU A 342 18.24 -14.75 -3.91
CA LEU A 342 18.44 -16.12 -4.41
C LEU A 342 18.56 -16.19 -5.94
N ARG A 343 17.75 -15.40 -6.66
CA ARG A 343 17.78 -15.35 -8.12
C ARG A 343 19.12 -14.82 -8.63
N ASN A 344 19.65 -13.79 -7.97
CA ASN A 344 20.90 -13.15 -8.37
C ASN A 344 22.16 -13.87 -7.85
N ASN A 345 22.02 -14.69 -6.78
CA ASN A 345 23.10 -15.37 -6.09
C ASN A 345 22.78 -16.86 -5.87
N PRO A 346 22.57 -17.65 -6.96
CA PRO A 346 22.21 -19.05 -6.81
C PRO A 346 23.38 -19.83 -6.15
N ASN A 347 23.08 -20.49 -5.03
CA ASN A 347 24.08 -21.26 -4.30
C ASN A 347 23.46 -22.55 -3.71
N PRO A 348 23.96 -23.77 -4.10
CA PRO A 348 23.38 -25.02 -3.61
C PRO A 348 23.59 -25.24 -2.10
N ASN A 349 24.46 -24.46 -1.48
CA ASN A 349 24.77 -24.53 -0.05
C ASN A 349 24.00 -23.52 0.79
N LEU A 350 23.06 -22.81 0.19
CA LEU A 350 22.16 -21.86 0.86
C LEU A 350 20.72 -22.34 0.72
N GLU A 351 20.00 -22.36 1.80
CA GLU A 351 18.54 -22.59 1.82
C GLU A 351 17.85 -21.47 2.59
N ILE A 352 16.64 -21.09 2.15
CA ILE A 352 15.77 -20.18 2.87
C ILE A 352 14.52 -20.97 3.29
N ILE A 353 13.95 -20.65 4.45
CA ILE A 353 12.76 -21.26 5.01
C ILE A 353 11.88 -20.15 5.59
N GLY A 354 10.63 -20.05 5.15
CA GLY A 354 9.64 -19.19 5.75
C GLY A 354 8.89 -19.93 6.88
N LEU A 355 8.81 -19.32 8.05
CA LEU A 355 7.94 -19.75 9.17
C LEU A 355 6.77 -18.79 9.23
N ALA A 356 5.62 -19.20 8.71
CA ALA A 356 4.44 -18.36 8.59
C ALA A 356 3.53 -18.47 9.82
N PHE A 357 3.21 -17.33 10.40
CA PHE A 357 2.28 -17.15 11.49
C PHE A 357 1.04 -16.41 10.98
N GLU A 358 -0.11 -17.13 10.91
CA GLU A 358 -1.26 -16.69 10.15
C GLU A 358 -2.42 -16.19 11.01
N ARG A 359 -3.23 -15.24 10.46
CA ARG A 359 -4.43 -14.70 11.10
C ARG A 359 -5.62 -15.65 11.04
N HIS A 360 -5.73 -16.43 9.98
CA HIS A 360 -6.77 -17.44 9.82
C HIS A 360 -6.62 -18.56 10.84
N LYS A 361 -7.74 -19.13 11.26
CA LYS A 361 -7.79 -20.29 12.16
C LYS A 361 -8.14 -21.58 11.43
N GLU A 362 -8.83 -21.44 10.30
CA GLU A 362 -9.25 -22.52 9.44
C GLU A 362 -8.07 -22.98 8.57
N GLU A 363 -7.77 -24.27 8.62
CA GLU A 363 -6.58 -24.85 7.97
C GLU A 363 -6.62 -24.66 6.43
N ASP A 364 -7.78 -24.81 5.81
CA ASP A 364 -7.96 -24.58 4.37
C ASP A 364 -7.67 -23.14 3.96
N LYS A 365 -8.08 -22.16 4.74
CA LYS A 365 -7.79 -20.74 4.48
C LYS A 365 -6.32 -20.41 4.69
N ILE A 366 -5.68 -21.03 5.70
CA ILE A 366 -4.24 -20.87 5.94
C ILE A 366 -3.46 -21.35 4.71
N TRP A 367 -3.69 -22.59 4.28
CA TRP A 367 -2.97 -23.12 3.12
C TRP A 367 -3.26 -22.37 1.82
N HIS A 368 -4.49 -21.93 1.61
CA HIS A 368 -4.82 -21.07 0.48
C HIS A 368 -4.05 -19.74 0.51
N ALA A 369 -3.93 -19.10 1.68
CA ALA A 369 -3.16 -17.87 1.85
C ALA A 369 -1.67 -18.09 1.54
N LEU A 370 -1.08 -19.15 2.09
CA LEU A 370 0.34 -19.50 1.88
C LEU A 370 0.64 -19.85 0.41
N GLU A 371 -0.23 -20.61 -0.23
CA GLU A 371 -0.08 -20.96 -1.63
C GLU A 371 -0.21 -19.75 -2.55
N ASN A 372 -1.22 -18.90 -2.31
CA ASN A 372 -1.38 -17.65 -3.05
C ASN A 372 -0.16 -16.74 -2.89
N TYR A 373 0.32 -16.56 -1.65
CA TYR A 373 1.52 -15.78 -1.36
C TYR A 373 2.73 -16.33 -2.10
N LYS A 374 2.97 -17.65 -2.01
CA LYS A 374 4.09 -18.32 -2.67
C LYS A 374 4.06 -18.13 -4.18
N ASN A 375 2.89 -18.27 -4.79
CA ASN A 375 2.70 -18.12 -6.24
C ASN A 375 2.85 -16.67 -6.68
N GLN A 376 2.21 -15.71 -6.00
CA GLN A 376 2.26 -14.28 -6.34
C GLN A 376 3.67 -13.69 -6.18
N MET A 377 4.39 -14.09 -5.13
CA MET A 377 5.76 -13.65 -4.86
C MET A 377 6.82 -14.50 -5.59
N MET A 378 6.41 -15.55 -6.29
CA MET A 378 7.32 -16.52 -6.95
C MET A 378 8.38 -17.07 -5.99
N VAL A 379 7.96 -17.44 -4.77
CA VAL A 379 8.86 -17.90 -3.70
C VAL A 379 9.40 -19.28 -4.03
N PRO A 380 10.72 -19.48 -4.21
CA PRO A 380 11.32 -20.75 -4.61
C PRO A 380 11.62 -21.70 -3.43
N TYR A 381 11.33 -21.28 -2.20
CA TYR A 381 11.67 -22.00 -0.98
C TYR A 381 10.41 -22.46 -0.22
N GLU A 382 10.63 -23.29 0.81
CA GLU A 382 9.54 -23.77 1.68
C GLU A 382 9.00 -22.66 2.57
N ILE A 383 7.66 -22.61 2.66
CA ILE A 383 6.96 -21.85 3.68
C ILE A 383 6.16 -22.84 4.52
N LEU A 384 6.42 -22.85 5.82
CA LEU A 384 5.82 -23.75 6.79
C LEU A 384 4.81 -23.00 7.64
N HIS A 385 3.67 -23.60 7.94
CA HIS A 385 2.73 -23.01 8.89
C HIS A 385 3.24 -23.25 10.32
N ALA A 386 3.54 -22.17 11.03
CA ALA A 386 4.17 -22.22 12.36
C ALA A 386 3.25 -21.79 13.52
N GLY A 387 2.07 -21.24 13.22
CA GLY A 387 1.11 -20.88 14.28
C GLY A 387 0.29 -19.61 13.99
N GLY A 388 -0.32 -19.06 15.04
CA GLY A 388 -1.12 -17.84 14.98
C GLY A 388 -0.29 -16.57 14.90
N ALA A 389 -0.88 -15.49 14.37
CA ALA A 389 -0.21 -14.22 14.00
C ALA A 389 0.22 -13.32 15.16
N ARG A 390 0.10 -13.76 16.42
CA ARG A 390 0.54 -12.96 17.57
C ARG A 390 2.00 -13.22 17.90
N HIS A 391 2.71 -12.22 18.39
CA HIS A 391 4.10 -12.35 18.84
C HIS A 391 4.25 -13.44 19.91
N ASP A 392 3.30 -13.54 20.83
CA ASP A 392 3.25 -14.60 21.86
C ASP A 392 3.18 -16.00 21.24
N ASP A 393 2.42 -16.18 20.16
CA ASP A 393 2.29 -17.48 19.50
C ASP A 393 3.62 -17.87 18.84
N ALA A 394 4.31 -16.91 18.21
CA ALA A 394 5.63 -17.12 17.64
C ALA A 394 6.69 -17.40 18.71
N SER A 395 6.65 -16.68 19.85
CA SER A 395 7.57 -16.91 20.98
C SER A 395 7.35 -18.27 21.62
N LYS A 396 6.11 -18.78 21.69
CA LYS A 396 5.80 -20.13 22.18
C LYS A 396 6.23 -21.22 21.20
N ALA A 397 6.07 -20.98 19.90
CA ALA A 397 6.46 -21.93 18.86
C ALA A 397 7.98 -22.07 18.73
N LEU A 398 8.73 -21.04 19.13
CA LEU A 398 10.20 -20.98 19.10
C LEU A 398 10.77 -20.69 20.49
N PRO A 399 10.62 -21.61 21.48
CA PRO A 399 10.90 -21.36 22.89
C PRO A 399 12.37 -21.12 23.22
N MET A 400 13.31 -21.41 22.29
CA MET A 400 14.73 -21.13 22.44
C MET A 400 15.07 -19.65 22.20
N LEU A 401 14.18 -18.87 21.57
CA LEU A 401 14.33 -17.44 21.43
C LEU A 401 13.89 -16.70 22.70
N THR A 402 14.49 -15.55 22.99
CA THR A 402 14.07 -14.70 24.12
C THR A 402 12.63 -14.23 23.95
N GLU A 403 12.33 -13.67 22.81
CA GLU A 403 11.02 -13.20 22.40
C GLU A 403 11.06 -12.95 20.89
N VAL A 404 9.93 -13.16 20.20
CA VAL A 404 9.73 -12.71 18.82
C VAL A 404 8.94 -11.40 18.88
N THR A 405 9.65 -10.27 18.75
CA THR A 405 9.07 -8.94 18.95
C THR A 405 8.52 -8.32 17.66
N ALA A 406 8.89 -8.89 16.48
CA ALA A 406 8.46 -8.36 15.20
C ALA A 406 8.23 -9.44 14.14
N PHE A 407 7.35 -9.13 13.23
CA PHE A 407 7.25 -9.70 11.90
C PHE A 407 7.68 -8.63 10.87
N PRO A 408 8.73 -8.89 10.03
CA PRO A 408 9.55 -10.09 10.01
C PRO A 408 10.63 -10.13 11.10
N THR A 409 11.17 -11.33 11.35
CA THR A 409 12.44 -11.56 12.03
C THR A 409 13.24 -12.57 11.24
N LEU A 410 14.50 -12.25 10.93
CA LEU A 410 15.39 -13.04 10.09
C LEU A 410 16.47 -13.70 10.96
N ILE A 411 16.71 -15.01 10.76
CA ILE A 411 17.69 -15.79 11.51
C ILE A 411 18.66 -16.44 10.56
N LEU A 412 19.96 -16.15 10.70
CA LEU A 412 21.05 -16.80 9.97
C LEU A 412 21.64 -17.95 10.77
N ILE A 413 21.71 -19.12 10.14
CA ILE A 413 22.10 -20.39 10.75
C ILE A 413 23.25 -21.01 9.96
N ASP A 414 24.30 -21.44 10.65
CA ASP A 414 25.46 -22.09 10.03
C ASP A 414 25.18 -23.57 9.66
N PRO A 415 26.09 -24.23 8.91
CA PRO A 415 25.94 -25.65 8.53
C PRO A 415 25.84 -26.63 9.70
N LYS A 416 26.19 -26.22 10.92
CA LYS A 416 26.08 -27.00 12.16
C LYS A 416 24.81 -26.70 12.95
N ASN A 417 23.81 -26.06 12.33
CA ASN A 417 22.54 -25.62 12.93
C ASN A 417 22.68 -24.53 14.03
N ARG A 418 23.83 -23.91 14.22
CA ARG A 418 23.98 -22.84 15.23
C ARG A 418 23.47 -21.52 14.68
N VAL A 419 22.71 -20.82 15.48
CA VAL A 419 22.27 -19.46 15.19
C VAL A 419 23.49 -18.52 15.26
N ARG A 420 23.72 -17.77 14.19
CA ARG A 420 24.88 -16.88 14.07
C ARG A 420 24.48 -15.41 14.11
N LYS A 421 23.26 -15.10 13.68
CA LYS A 421 22.73 -13.74 13.65
C LYS A 421 21.22 -13.75 13.65
N ILE A 422 20.63 -12.79 14.35
CA ILE A 422 19.20 -12.52 14.32
C ILE A 422 19.05 -11.04 13.96
N HIS A 423 18.15 -10.75 13.04
CA HIS A 423 17.75 -9.39 12.67
C HIS A 423 16.26 -9.24 12.85
N THR A 424 15.83 -8.35 13.72
CA THR A 424 14.42 -8.13 14.06
C THR A 424 13.90 -6.89 13.35
N GLY A 425 12.72 -7.02 12.72
CA GLY A 425 12.14 -5.96 11.91
C GLY A 425 12.77 -5.88 10.51
N PHE A 426 12.31 -4.96 9.70
CA PHE A 426 12.81 -4.74 8.35
C PHE A 426 12.84 -3.26 8.02
N ALA A 427 14.02 -2.73 7.75
CA ALA A 427 14.20 -1.41 7.18
C ALA A 427 14.04 -1.51 5.66
N GLY A 428 12.82 -1.33 5.17
CA GLY A 428 12.47 -1.51 3.78
C GLY A 428 12.96 -0.39 2.84
N PRO A 429 12.67 -0.51 1.53
CA PRO A 429 13.18 0.39 0.49
C PRO A 429 12.79 1.87 0.67
N ALA A 430 11.77 2.18 1.48
CA ALA A 430 11.36 3.55 1.80
C ALA A 430 12.30 4.25 2.80
N THR A 431 13.19 3.51 3.47
CA THR A 431 14.06 4.01 4.52
C THR A 431 15.51 4.19 4.06
N SER A 432 16.25 5.06 4.73
CA SER A 432 17.69 5.19 4.52
C SER A 432 18.48 3.96 4.98
N GLY A 433 17.91 3.16 5.90
CA GLY A 433 18.53 1.94 6.46
C GLY A 433 18.56 0.73 5.51
N TYR A 434 17.78 0.75 4.42
CA TYR A 434 17.66 -0.41 3.52
C TYR A 434 19.00 -0.87 2.93
N GLN A 435 19.85 0.06 2.51
CA GLN A 435 21.14 -0.28 1.93
C GLN A 435 22.10 -0.90 2.95
N GLU A 436 22.03 -0.46 4.20
CA GLU A 436 22.80 -1.01 5.31
C GLU A 436 22.33 -2.43 5.63
N PHE A 437 21.01 -2.65 5.76
CA PHE A 437 20.41 -3.98 5.92
C PHE A 437 20.89 -4.93 4.81
N LYS A 438 20.77 -4.52 3.55
CA LYS A 438 21.18 -5.32 2.39
C LYS A 438 22.64 -5.74 2.48
N LYS A 439 23.53 -4.78 2.70
CA LYS A 439 24.98 -5.03 2.81
C LYS A 439 25.29 -5.96 3.98
N ASP A 440 24.66 -5.75 5.12
CA ASP A 440 24.85 -6.58 6.32
C ASP A 440 24.40 -8.02 6.10
N PHE A 441 23.22 -8.22 5.50
CA PHE A 441 22.73 -9.54 5.14
C PHE A 441 23.66 -10.26 4.15
N GLU A 442 24.00 -9.61 3.03
CA GLU A 442 24.86 -10.18 1.98
C GLU A 442 26.23 -10.59 2.52
N SER A 443 26.85 -9.72 3.34
CA SER A 443 28.17 -10.01 3.95
C SER A 443 28.08 -11.15 4.96
N SER A 444 27.04 -11.21 5.76
CA SER A 444 26.83 -12.26 6.77
C SER A 444 26.61 -13.64 6.11
N VAL A 445 25.78 -13.71 5.08
CA VAL A 445 25.57 -14.97 4.32
C VAL A 445 26.86 -15.41 3.64
N GLN A 446 27.59 -14.50 2.99
CA GLN A 446 28.84 -14.82 2.32
C GLN A 446 29.91 -15.33 3.29
N GLN A 447 30.01 -14.73 4.49
CA GLN A 447 30.91 -15.21 5.56
C GLN A 447 30.60 -16.66 5.93
N LEU A 448 29.32 -16.99 6.18
CA LEU A 448 28.91 -18.34 6.56
C LEU A 448 29.15 -19.38 5.46
N LEU A 449 28.96 -19.00 4.19
CA LEU A 449 29.27 -19.85 3.04
C LEU A 449 30.78 -20.12 2.91
N ASN A 450 31.62 -19.12 3.19
CA ASN A 450 33.07 -19.25 3.15
C ASN A 450 33.59 -20.14 4.30
N GLU A 451 33.04 -20.01 5.51
CA GLU A 451 33.39 -20.86 6.65
C GLU A 451 33.16 -22.37 6.36
N LYS A 452 32.13 -22.69 5.55
CA LYS A 452 31.86 -24.07 5.11
C LYS A 452 32.93 -24.61 4.18
N ASN A 453 33.50 -23.79 3.31
CA ASN A 453 34.49 -24.23 2.31
C ASN A 453 35.89 -24.52 2.91
N VAL A 454 36.11 -24.16 4.19
CA VAL A 454 37.36 -24.32 4.92
C VAL A 454 37.34 -25.57 5.82
N GLN A 455 36.20 -26.24 5.99
CA GLN A 455 36.01 -27.49 6.76
C GLN A 455 35.78 -28.70 5.85
#